data_5402c430872f4ff6a6da78acef177343
#
_entry.id   5402c430872f4ff6a6da78acef177343
#
_cell.length_a   1.000
_cell.length_b   1.000
_cell.length_c   1.000
_cell.angle_alpha   90.00
_cell.angle_beta   90.00
_cell.angle_gamma   90.00
#
_symmetry.space_group_name_H-M   'P 1'
#
loop_
_entity.id
_entity.type
_entity.pdbx_description
1 polymer ?
#
loop_
_entity_poly.entity_id
_entity_poly.type
_entity_poly.pdbx_seq_one_letter_code
_entity_poly.pdbx_strand_id
1 'polypeptide(L)'
;IALLLGSILGVMRTVPNRIVSGIATCYVELFRNVPLLVQLFIWYFLVPDLLPQNLQDWYKQDLNPTTSAYLSVVVCLGLFTAARVCEQVRTGIQALPRGQESAARAMGFKLPQIYWNVLLPQAYRIIIPPLTSEFLNVFKNSSVASLIGLMELLAQTKQTAEFSANLFEAFTL
;
A
#
# COMPACT_ATOMS: atom_id res chain seq x y z
N ILE A 1 -0.19 -1.00 -7.59
CA ILE A 1 -1.26 -1.53 -6.73
C ILE A 1 -1.59 -0.53 -5.64
N ALA A 2 -0.66 -0.16 -4.75
CA ALA A 2 -0.89 0.67 -3.57
C ALA A 2 -1.52 2.04 -3.88
N LEU A 3 -0.99 2.76 -4.87
CA LEU A 3 -1.49 4.09 -5.24
C LEU A 3 -2.92 4.03 -5.79
N LEU A 4 -3.19 3.09 -6.70
CA LEU A 4 -4.53 2.96 -7.30
C LEU A 4 -5.56 2.55 -6.25
N LEU A 5 -5.30 1.46 -5.53
CA LEU A 5 -6.22 0.96 -4.52
C LEU A 5 -6.41 1.98 -3.38
N GLY A 6 -5.33 2.58 -2.90
CA GLY A 6 -5.38 3.60 -1.86
C GLY A 6 -6.14 4.86 -2.28
N SER A 7 -6.00 5.28 -3.54
CA SER A 7 -6.76 6.42 -4.08
C SER A 7 -8.26 6.13 -4.15
N ILE A 8 -8.63 4.96 -4.65
CA ILE A 8 -10.04 4.54 -4.71
C ILE A 8 -10.64 4.50 -3.31
N LEU A 9 -9.96 3.84 -2.36
CA LEU A 9 -10.42 3.74 -0.98
C LEU A 9 -10.46 5.12 -0.29
N GLY A 10 -9.50 6.00 -0.59
CA GLY A 10 -9.47 7.36 -0.06
C GLY A 10 -10.68 8.20 -0.52
N VAL A 11 -11.03 8.11 -1.79
CA VAL A 11 -12.26 8.72 -2.32
C VAL A 11 -13.49 8.10 -1.66
N MET A 12 -13.58 6.77 -1.60
CA MET A 12 -14.71 6.06 -0.96
C MET A 12 -14.97 6.53 0.48
N ARG A 13 -13.92 6.86 1.23
CA ARG A 13 -14.06 7.38 2.61
C ARG A 13 -14.58 8.81 2.71
N THR A 14 -14.58 9.56 1.62
CA THR A 14 -15.08 10.94 1.59
C THR A 14 -16.46 11.08 0.95
N VAL A 15 -16.95 10.05 0.25
CA VAL A 15 -18.29 10.04 -0.36
C VAL A 15 -19.38 10.02 0.73
N PRO A 16 -20.49 10.75 0.57
CA PRO A 16 -21.60 10.81 1.54
C PRO A 16 -22.46 9.55 1.54
N ASN A 17 -21.87 8.37 1.43
CA ASN A 17 -22.53 7.07 1.52
C ASN A 17 -21.88 6.26 2.65
N ARG A 18 -22.65 6.01 3.71
CA ARG A 18 -22.15 5.33 4.92
C ARG A 18 -21.65 3.91 4.66
N ILE A 19 -22.27 3.18 3.74
CA ILE A 19 -21.86 1.80 3.42
C ILE A 19 -20.50 1.81 2.72
N VAL A 20 -20.37 2.64 1.67
CA VAL A 20 -19.13 2.77 0.89
C VAL A 20 -17.97 3.24 1.77
N SER A 21 -18.22 4.28 2.57
CA SER A 21 -17.22 4.79 3.51
C SER A 21 -16.87 3.78 4.60
N GLY A 22 -17.87 3.02 5.10
CA GLY A 22 -17.68 1.97 6.11
C GLY A 22 -16.76 0.85 5.64
N ILE A 23 -16.96 0.34 4.41
CA ILE A 23 -16.10 -0.70 3.82
C ILE A 23 -14.64 -0.22 3.74
N ALA A 24 -14.43 0.97 3.21
CA ALA A 24 -13.09 1.52 3.09
C ALA A 24 -12.45 1.82 4.48
N THR A 25 -13.26 2.19 5.47
CA THR A 25 -12.77 2.39 6.85
C THR A 25 -12.35 1.07 7.48
N CYS A 26 -13.17 0.02 7.35
CA CYS A 26 -12.85 -1.31 7.87
C CYS A 26 -11.53 -1.84 7.28
N TYR A 27 -11.34 -1.67 5.96
CA TYR A 27 -10.07 -2.02 5.32
C TYR A 27 -8.88 -1.30 5.94
N VAL A 28 -8.98 0.03 6.08
CA VAL A 28 -7.87 0.85 6.60
C VAL A 28 -7.56 0.50 8.05
N GLU A 29 -8.59 0.31 8.89
CA GLU A 29 -8.40 -0.08 10.28
C GLU A 29 -7.73 -1.45 10.40
N LEU A 30 -8.14 -2.43 9.59
CA LEU A 30 -7.54 -3.75 9.56
C LEU A 30 -6.03 -3.66 9.23
N PHE A 31 -5.69 -3.00 8.12
CA PHE A 31 -4.30 -2.96 7.65
C PHE A 31 -3.38 -2.04 8.45
N ARG A 32 -3.91 -1.04 9.15
CA ARG A 32 -3.11 -0.12 9.98
C ARG A 32 -2.90 -0.60 11.41
N ASN A 33 -3.83 -1.39 11.95
CA ASN A 33 -3.74 -1.87 13.33
C ASN A 33 -2.93 -3.16 13.46
N VAL A 34 -2.70 -3.89 12.36
CA VAL A 34 -1.86 -5.08 12.36
C VAL A 34 -0.43 -4.71 11.92
N PRO A 35 0.61 -5.06 12.69
CA PRO A 35 2.01 -4.82 12.30
C PRO A 35 2.34 -5.45 10.96
N LEU A 36 3.13 -4.76 10.13
CA LEU A 36 3.51 -5.23 8.78
C LEU A 36 4.13 -6.63 8.81
N LEU A 37 5.00 -6.92 9.78
CA LEU A 37 5.63 -8.23 9.92
C LEU A 37 4.60 -9.36 10.11
N VAL A 38 3.61 -9.12 10.95
CA VAL A 38 2.53 -10.10 11.20
C VAL A 38 1.72 -10.31 9.93
N GLN A 39 1.41 -9.23 9.19
CA GLN A 39 0.73 -9.34 7.91
C GLN A 39 1.54 -10.15 6.91
N LEU A 40 2.86 -9.94 6.83
CA LEU A 40 3.73 -10.68 5.93
C LEU A 40 3.68 -12.18 6.20
N PHE A 41 3.73 -12.60 7.48
CA PHE A 41 3.62 -14.01 7.86
C PHE A 41 2.24 -14.59 7.51
N ILE A 42 1.17 -13.82 7.70
CA ILE A 42 -0.18 -14.24 7.29
C ILE A 42 -0.23 -14.44 5.77
N TRP A 43 0.26 -13.49 4.99
CA TRP A 43 0.26 -13.57 3.52
C TRP A 43 1.13 -14.70 2.97
N TYR A 44 2.23 -15.00 3.63
CA TYR A 44 3.17 -16.04 3.15
C TYR A 44 2.80 -17.45 3.62
N PHE A 45 2.42 -17.61 4.89
CA PHE A 45 2.15 -18.93 5.46
C PHE A 45 0.67 -19.31 5.49
N LEU A 46 -0.21 -18.38 5.83
CA LEU A 46 -1.61 -18.70 6.08
C LEU A 46 -2.50 -18.54 4.84
N VAL A 47 -2.34 -17.46 4.09
CA VAL A 47 -3.21 -17.18 2.93
C VAL A 47 -3.15 -18.27 1.88
N PRO A 48 -1.99 -18.84 1.50
CA PRO A 48 -1.93 -19.94 0.54
C PRO A 48 -2.74 -21.17 0.98
N ASP A 49 -2.80 -21.46 2.29
CA ASP A 49 -3.55 -22.59 2.83
C ASP A 49 -5.07 -22.38 2.81
N LEU A 50 -5.52 -21.13 2.75
CA LEU A 50 -6.93 -20.77 2.66
C LEU A 50 -7.45 -20.72 1.21
N LEU A 51 -6.56 -20.81 0.22
CA LEU A 51 -6.93 -20.80 -1.19
C LEU A 51 -7.63 -22.11 -1.60
N PRO A 52 -8.52 -22.08 -2.62
CA PRO A 52 -9.02 -23.30 -3.26
C PRO A 52 -7.85 -24.17 -3.76
N GLN A 53 -8.02 -25.50 -3.71
CA GLN A 53 -6.96 -26.47 -4.02
C GLN A 53 -6.20 -26.17 -5.31
N ASN A 54 -6.90 -25.83 -6.40
CA ASN A 54 -6.26 -25.49 -7.69
C ASN A 54 -5.27 -24.30 -7.60
N LEU A 55 -5.59 -23.28 -6.79
CA LEU A 55 -4.72 -22.12 -6.58
C LEU A 55 -3.61 -22.42 -5.57
N GLN A 56 -3.90 -23.26 -4.59
CA GLN A 56 -2.93 -23.71 -3.61
C GLN A 56 -1.83 -24.55 -4.26
N ASP A 57 -2.21 -25.51 -5.12
CA ASP A 57 -1.28 -26.36 -5.86
C ASP A 57 -0.42 -25.51 -6.79
N TRP A 58 -1.03 -24.62 -7.57
CA TRP A 58 -0.30 -23.66 -8.40
C TRP A 58 0.70 -22.83 -7.60
N TYR A 59 0.28 -22.29 -6.45
CA TYR A 59 1.15 -21.45 -5.60
C TYR A 59 2.29 -22.23 -4.95
N LYS A 60 2.04 -23.48 -4.49
CA LYS A 60 2.99 -24.27 -3.70
C LYS A 60 3.85 -25.22 -4.54
N GLN A 61 3.32 -25.72 -5.66
CA GLN A 61 3.96 -26.78 -6.46
C GLN A 61 4.48 -26.26 -7.79
N ASP A 62 3.73 -25.40 -8.48
CA ASP A 62 4.11 -24.92 -9.82
C ASP A 62 5.03 -23.70 -9.76
N LEU A 63 4.95 -22.88 -8.70
CA LEU A 63 5.81 -21.71 -8.53
C LEU A 63 7.11 -22.06 -7.81
N ASN A 64 8.21 -21.47 -8.28
CA ASN A 64 9.46 -21.49 -7.51
C ASN A 64 9.26 -20.84 -6.14
N PRO A 65 9.86 -21.38 -5.05
CA PRO A 65 9.76 -20.81 -3.69
C PRO A 65 10.09 -19.31 -3.63
N THR A 66 11.06 -18.85 -4.42
CA THR A 66 11.43 -17.43 -4.50
C THR A 66 10.30 -16.59 -5.12
N THR A 67 9.63 -17.11 -6.16
CA THR A 67 8.54 -16.40 -6.84
C THR A 67 7.30 -16.31 -5.95
N SER A 68 6.95 -17.39 -5.25
CA SER A 68 5.81 -17.38 -4.31
C SER A 68 6.06 -16.44 -3.12
N ALA A 69 7.27 -16.43 -2.57
CA ALA A 69 7.66 -15.48 -1.55
C ALA A 69 7.59 -14.03 -2.04
N TYR A 70 8.12 -13.76 -3.24
CA TYR A 70 8.05 -12.44 -3.86
C TYR A 70 6.61 -11.97 -4.08
N LEU A 71 5.75 -12.84 -4.56
CA LEU A 71 4.33 -12.52 -4.77
C LEU A 71 3.63 -12.14 -3.45
N SER A 72 3.89 -12.90 -2.39
CA SER A 72 3.35 -12.60 -1.05
C SER A 72 3.81 -11.24 -0.53
N VAL A 73 5.09 -10.91 -0.70
CA VAL A 73 5.64 -9.60 -0.30
C VAL A 73 4.99 -8.46 -1.08
N VAL A 74 4.89 -8.60 -2.41
CA VAL A 74 4.29 -7.56 -3.27
C VAL A 74 2.83 -7.32 -2.91
N VAL A 75 2.07 -8.38 -2.67
CA VAL A 75 0.66 -8.26 -2.25
C VAL A 75 0.56 -7.63 -0.86
N CYS A 76 1.32 -8.14 0.11
CA CYS A 76 1.33 -7.63 1.48
C CYS A 76 1.70 -6.14 1.53
N LEU A 77 2.85 -5.75 0.96
CA LEU A 77 3.30 -4.36 0.93
C LEU A 77 2.34 -3.47 0.14
N GLY A 78 1.79 -4.00 -0.96
CA GLY A 78 0.81 -3.28 -1.78
C GLY A 78 -0.46 -2.94 -1.02
N LEU A 79 -1.01 -3.88 -0.28
CA LEU A 79 -2.22 -3.69 0.52
C LEU A 79 -1.95 -2.84 1.77
N PHE A 80 -0.86 -3.09 2.47
CA PHE A 80 -0.45 -2.29 3.62
C PHE A 80 -0.25 -0.82 3.24
N THR A 81 0.49 -0.56 2.16
CA THR A 81 0.74 0.81 1.69
C THR A 81 -0.53 1.47 1.14
N ALA A 82 -1.45 0.70 0.53
CA ALA A 82 -2.73 1.22 0.07
C ALA A 82 -3.57 1.82 1.20
N ALA A 83 -3.54 1.22 2.40
CA ALA A 83 -4.22 1.77 3.57
C ALA A 83 -3.63 3.13 4.00
N ARG A 84 -2.33 3.31 3.88
CA ARG A 84 -1.64 4.57 4.19
C ARG A 84 -1.92 5.65 3.13
N VAL A 85 -1.85 5.28 1.85
CA VAL A 85 -2.22 6.16 0.73
C VAL A 85 -3.69 6.59 0.83
N CYS A 86 -4.58 5.68 1.22
CA CYS A 86 -5.99 5.99 1.45
C CYS A 86 -6.18 7.14 2.45
N GLU A 87 -5.46 7.11 3.58
CA GLU A 87 -5.52 8.20 4.57
C GLU A 87 -4.97 9.52 4.01
N GLN A 88 -3.89 9.48 3.23
CA GLN A 88 -3.34 10.68 2.62
C GLN A 88 -4.32 11.30 1.62
N VAL A 89 -4.95 10.49 0.77
CA VAL A 89 -5.96 10.97 -0.19
C VAL A 89 -7.17 11.55 0.55
N ARG A 90 -7.67 10.84 1.57
CA ARG A 90 -8.77 11.33 2.40
C ARG A 90 -8.46 12.68 3.04
N THR A 91 -7.32 12.81 3.69
CA THR A 91 -6.90 14.06 4.34
C THR A 91 -6.66 15.18 3.33
N GLY A 92 -6.09 14.86 2.16
CA GLY A 92 -5.93 15.82 1.07
C GLY A 92 -7.25 16.38 0.56
N ILE A 93 -8.27 15.53 0.36
CA ILE A 93 -9.62 15.98 -0.03
C ILE A 93 -10.25 16.82 1.09
N GLN A 94 -10.13 16.40 2.34
CA GLN A 94 -10.71 17.11 3.48
C GLN A 94 -10.02 18.45 3.81
N ALA A 95 -8.77 18.63 3.37
CA ALA A 95 -8.04 19.88 3.51
C ALA A 95 -8.53 20.99 2.54
N LEU A 96 -9.29 20.61 1.50
CA LEU A 96 -9.81 21.58 0.55
C LEU A 96 -10.94 22.42 1.14
N PRO A 97 -11.03 23.72 0.78
CA PRO A 97 -12.13 24.58 1.20
C PRO A 97 -13.49 24.02 0.76
N ARG A 98 -14.44 23.90 1.68
CA ARG A 98 -15.79 23.37 1.40
C ARG A 98 -16.54 24.15 0.32
N GLY A 99 -16.21 25.43 0.12
CA GLY A 99 -16.77 26.27 -0.92
C GLY A 99 -16.55 25.75 -2.34
N GLN A 100 -15.48 24.99 -2.60
CA GLN A 100 -15.20 24.43 -3.92
C GLN A 100 -16.23 23.36 -4.32
N GLU A 101 -16.57 22.47 -3.42
CA GLU A 101 -17.61 21.47 -3.66
C GLU A 101 -18.96 22.16 -3.86
N SER A 102 -19.31 23.14 -3.03
CA SER A 102 -20.56 23.88 -3.13
C SER A 102 -20.66 24.68 -4.43
N ALA A 103 -19.59 25.33 -4.86
CA ALA A 103 -19.53 26.05 -6.13
C ALA A 103 -19.70 25.11 -7.34
N ALA A 104 -19.03 23.96 -7.32
CA ALA A 104 -19.18 22.97 -8.39
C ALA A 104 -20.62 22.42 -8.46
N ARG A 105 -21.26 22.18 -7.31
CA ARG A 105 -22.69 21.80 -7.25
C ARG A 105 -23.59 22.88 -7.82
N ALA A 106 -23.35 24.15 -7.49
CA ALA A 106 -24.11 25.28 -8.02
C ALA A 106 -23.96 25.42 -9.56
N MET A 107 -22.83 25.02 -10.12
CA MET A 107 -22.61 24.92 -11.58
C MET A 107 -23.25 23.68 -12.23
N GLY A 108 -23.96 22.85 -11.46
CA GLY A 108 -24.66 21.67 -11.98
C GLY A 108 -23.79 20.42 -12.14
N PHE A 109 -22.57 20.38 -11.59
CA PHE A 109 -21.74 19.19 -11.67
C PHE A 109 -22.32 18.06 -10.80
N LYS A 110 -22.34 16.84 -11.37
CA LYS A 110 -22.67 15.63 -10.63
C LYS A 110 -21.51 15.23 -9.70
N LEU A 111 -21.81 14.51 -8.64
CA LEU A 111 -20.81 14.11 -7.63
C LEU A 111 -19.53 13.50 -8.23
N PRO A 112 -19.58 12.52 -9.18
CA PRO A 112 -18.36 11.99 -9.79
C PRO A 112 -17.53 13.05 -10.54
N GLN A 113 -18.19 14.01 -11.20
CA GLN A 113 -17.53 15.10 -11.90
C GLN A 113 -16.84 16.06 -10.94
N ILE A 114 -17.44 16.33 -9.77
CA ILE A 114 -16.85 17.15 -8.71
C ILE A 114 -15.56 16.49 -8.19
N TYR A 115 -15.60 15.18 -7.91
CA TYR A 115 -14.40 14.46 -7.47
C TYR A 115 -13.31 14.50 -8.54
N TRP A 116 -13.63 14.13 -9.78
CA TRP A 116 -12.64 13.97 -10.84
C TRP A 116 -12.05 15.28 -11.35
N ASN A 117 -12.88 16.32 -11.51
CA ASN A 117 -12.46 17.57 -12.14
C ASN A 117 -12.03 18.65 -11.12
N VAL A 118 -12.52 18.58 -9.87
CA VAL A 118 -12.30 19.66 -8.91
C VAL A 118 -11.49 19.19 -7.70
N LEU A 119 -11.95 18.16 -7.00
CA LEU A 119 -11.37 17.80 -5.72
C LEU A 119 -10.06 17.01 -5.87
N LEU A 120 -10.03 15.95 -6.68
CA LEU A 120 -8.86 15.09 -6.84
C LEU A 120 -7.64 15.83 -7.39
N PRO A 121 -7.73 16.65 -8.47
CA PRO A 121 -6.56 17.36 -8.98
C PRO A 121 -5.90 18.28 -7.94
N GLN A 122 -6.70 18.89 -7.08
CA GLN A 122 -6.21 19.76 -6.03
C GLN A 122 -5.67 18.97 -4.83
N ALA A 123 -6.41 17.94 -4.40
CA ALA A 123 -5.97 17.05 -3.32
C ALA A 123 -4.61 16.42 -3.64
N TYR A 124 -4.42 15.93 -4.87
CA TYR A 124 -3.14 15.33 -5.28
C TYR A 124 -1.96 16.30 -5.18
N ARG A 125 -2.14 17.58 -5.50
CA ARG A 125 -1.09 18.58 -5.32
C ARG A 125 -0.67 18.74 -3.85
N ILE A 126 -1.62 18.63 -2.93
CA ILE A 126 -1.36 18.73 -1.49
C ILE A 126 -0.65 17.47 -0.97
N ILE A 127 -1.01 16.29 -1.48
CA ILE A 127 -0.50 15.02 -0.95
C ILE A 127 0.77 14.51 -1.64
N ILE A 128 1.27 15.15 -2.71
CA ILE A 128 2.54 14.76 -3.36
C ILE A 128 3.69 14.63 -2.35
N PRO A 129 3.97 15.62 -1.46
CA PRO A 129 5.06 15.48 -0.49
C PRO A 129 4.89 14.26 0.44
N PRO A 130 3.75 14.04 1.11
CA PRO A 130 3.58 12.84 1.92
C PRO A 130 3.57 11.54 1.11
N LEU A 131 3.12 11.52 -0.16
CA LEU A 131 3.24 10.36 -1.04
C LEU A 131 4.71 10.01 -1.35
N THR A 132 5.56 11.01 -1.52
CA THR A 132 7.00 10.79 -1.72
C THR A 132 7.62 10.12 -0.49
N SER A 133 7.26 10.56 0.71
CA SER A 133 7.69 9.92 1.95
C SER A 133 7.19 8.47 2.05
N GLU A 134 5.96 8.21 1.61
CA GLU A 134 5.40 6.87 1.61
C GLU A 134 6.12 5.95 0.61
N PHE A 135 6.50 6.48 -0.54
CA PHE A 135 7.32 5.75 -1.51
C PHE A 135 8.66 5.31 -0.90
N LEU A 136 9.35 6.21 -0.19
CA LEU A 136 10.59 5.87 0.52
C LEU A 136 10.35 4.84 1.64
N ASN A 137 9.20 4.91 2.32
CA ASN A 137 8.83 3.92 3.34
C ASN A 137 8.64 2.51 2.76
N VAL A 138 8.15 2.38 1.52
CA VAL A 138 8.04 1.07 0.85
C VAL A 138 9.41 0.42 0.71
N PHE A 139 10.44 1.18 0.32
CA PHE A 139 11.81 0.64 0.26
C PHE A 139 12.32 0.18 1.63
N LYS A 140 12.09 0.95 2.69
CA LYS A 140 12.47 0.54 4.05
C LYS A 140 11.68 -0.70 4.50
N ASN A 141 10.39 -0.75 4.19
CA ASN A 141 9.53 -1.87 4.56
C ASN A 141 9.81 -3.13 3.75
N SER A 142 10.38 -3.03 2.54
CA SER A 142 10.74 -4.21 1.74
C SER A 142 11.81 -5.08 2.41
N SER A 143 12.64 -4.50 3.29
CA SER A 143 13.64 -5.26 4.05
C SER A 143 13.04 -6.34 4.98
N VAL A 144 11.75 -6.22 5.33
CA VAL A 144 11.03 -7.26 6.07
C VAL A 144 10.94 -8.56 5.27
N ALA A 145 11.05 -8.50 3.93
CA ALA A 145 11.05 -9.67 3.05
C ALA A 145 12.22 -10.63 3.32
N SER A 146 13.33 -10.14 3.87
CA SER A 146 14.46 -10.99 4.25
C SER A 146 14.09 -12.04 5.32
N LEU A 147 13.07 -11.77 6.12
CA LEU A 147 12.61 -12.67 7.18
C LEU A 147 11.89 -13.93 6.66
N ILE A 148 11.45 -13.91 5.42
CA ILE A 148 10.88 -15.08 4.71
C ILE A 148 11.83 -15.66 3.68
N GLY A 149 13.14 -15.34 3.79
CA GLY A 149 14.19 -15.89 2.93
C GLY A 149 14.36 -15.21 1.58
N LEU A 150 13.70 -14.07 1.32
CA LEU A 150 13.96 -13.28 0.12
C LEU A 150 15.25 -12.46 0.27
N MET A 151 16.14 -12.66 -0.70
CA MET A 151 17.37 -11.86 -0.82
C MET A 151 17.02 -10.48 -1.41
N GLU A 152 16.88 -9.50 -0.54
CA GLU A 152 16.69 -8.10 -0.92
C GLU A 152 17.99 -7.30 -0.69
N LEU A 153 18.02 -6.00 -1.01
CA LEU A 153 19.23 -5.18 -0.97
C LEU A 153 19.96 -5.25 0.38
N LEU A 154 19.22 -5.15 1.49
CA LEU A 154 19.81 -5.21 2.84
C LEU A 154 20.40 -6.59 3.16
N ALA A 155 19.73 -7.67 2.74
CA ALA A 155 20.22 -9.02 2.94
C ALA A 155 21.49 -9.29 2.12
N GLN A 156 21.53 -8.81 0.87
CA GLN A 156 22.73 -8.89 0.02
C GLN A 156 23.88 -8.07 0.58
N THR A 157 23.61 -6.86 1.08
CA THR A 157 24.62 -6.00 1.71
C THR A 157 25.23 -6.66 2.94
N LYS A 158 24.41 -7.26 3.81
CA LYS A 158 24.90 -8.02 4.97
C LYS A 158 25.75 -9.20 4.55
N GLN A 159 25.33 -9.98 3.57
CA GLN A 159 26.09 -11.10 3.04
C GLN A 159 27.45 -10.65 2.45
N THR A 160 27.47 -9.57 1.69
CA THR A 160 28.69 -8.99 1.15
C THR A 160 29.61 -8.52 2.27
N ALA A 161 29.07 -7.89 3.32
CA ALA A 161 29.84 -7.46 4.48
C ALA A 161 30.48 -8.62 5.24
N GLU A 162 29.76 -9.75 5.37
CA GLU A 162 30.27 -10.97 5.98
C GLU A 162 31.42 -11.61 5.16
N PHE A 163 31.29 -11.61 3.83
CA PHE A 163 32.32 -12.16 2.94
C PHE A 163 33.55 -11.26 2.81
N SER A 164 33.40 -9.94 2.77
CA SER A 164 34.49 -9.00 2.57
C SER A 164 35.20 -8.57 3.85
N ALA A 165 34.63 -8.87 5.03
CA ALA A 165 35.04 -8.38 6.35
C ALA A 165 35.09 -6.84 6.48
N ASN A 166 34.55 -6.11 5.49
CA ASN A 166 34.54 -4.64 5.39
C ASN A 166 33.10 -4.11 5.51
N LEU A 167 32.64 -4.03 6.75
CA LEU A 167 31.28 -3.52 7.07
C LEU A 167 31.02 -2.12 6.48
N PHE A 168 32.01 -1.23 6.53
CA PHE A 168 31.84 0.16 6.07
C PHE A 168 31.61 0.26 4.56
N GLU A 169 32.39 -0.46 3.76
CA GLU A 169 32.28 -0.42 2.29
C GLU A 169 30.99 -1.06 1.81
N ALA A 170 30.52 -2.14 2.44
CA ALA A 170 29.31 -2.85 2.05
C ALA A 170 28.02 -2.02 2.29
N PHE A 171 28.02 -1.09 3.25
CA PHE A 171 26.87 -0.24 3.54
C PHE A 171 26.93 1.17 2.91
N THR A 172 28.00 1.50 2.21
CA THR A 172 28.19 2.80 1.52
C THR A 172 27.98 2.74 0.01
N LEU A 173 27.84 1.55 -0.56
CA LEU A 173 27.46 1.30 -1.96
C LEU A 173 25.95 1.26 -2.11
#